data_ef6269b0bfb5d517b58cf38fbb81dd4b
#
_entry.id   ef6269b0bfb5d517b58cf38fbb81dd4b
#
_cell.length_a   1.000
_cell.length_b   1.000
_cell.length_c   1.000
_cell.angle_alpha   90.00
_cell.angle_beta   90.00
_cell.angle_gamma   90.00
#
_symmetry.space_group_name_H-M   'P 1'
#
loop_
_entity.id
_entity.type
_entity.pdbx_description
1 polymer ?
#
loop_
_entity_poly.entity_id
_entity_poly.type
_entity_poly.pdbx_seq_one_letter_code
_entity_poly.pdbx_strand_id
1 'polypeptide(L)'
;MNRSRSATWVKLMAGTAVLSLSLAACGSDDSGESGGDTSPSASESDSSQETLTNDKCAGGTTSADTFKVGGILPLTGNLAFLGPPEIAGVGLAVSEINAAGGVDGADACYQMEDSGDSTDMSVSTASAGTLVSAKPSVVIGAASSSVSLNFVDTLTDAKITQVSPANTAVDLSGYDPFYFRTAPPDTIQGNALGTLITSDGYQRVAFIVFNDTYGTGLRNYTQETIEANGGEVVYGAKGDGDEFPAGQTTFSAEVTAALNAKPDAIVVLAFDESTPIIKELDAQGWDMSKTYFTDGNLSDYSDSFDPGLLEGAQGTLPGNDPDEGFKDRLISWYDTAEGETLKDFSYGAESYDAVILAALAAVKGGSTESTTVQQNYAAVSGATDGEECTTYADCVALLEDGKEIRYAGPSGIGPINKQNDPSSAFIGIYSYNSDNVPEISSVVEGAPAS
;
A
#
# COMPACT_ATOMS: atom_id res chain seq x y z
N MET A 1 15.16 51.76 -33.49
CA MET A 1 14.83 53.13 -33.11
C MET A 1 14.18 53.13 -31.76
N ASN A 2 14.95 53.56 -30.84
CA ASN A 2 14.70 54.49 -29.71
C ASN A 2 13.76 53.96 -28.59
N ARG A 3 14.41 53.65 -27.48
CA ARG A 3 14.67 54.42 -26.22
C ARG A 3 13.45 54.44 -25.30
N SER A 4 13.50 54.14 -24.11
CA SER A 4 14.37 54.10 -22.93
C SER A 4 13.60 54.64 -21.71
N ARG A 5 13.88 54.15 -20.56
CA ARG A 5 14.28 54.61 -19.23
C ARG A 5 13.25 54.29 -18.14
N SER A 6 13.60 53.44 -17.24
CA SER A 6 14.28 53.56 -15.93
C SER A 6 13.69 54.61 -14.98
N ALA A 7 13.32 54.20 -13.80
CA ALA A 7 13.65 54.91 -12.54
C ALA A 7 13.40 54.02 -11.29
N THR A 8 14.48 53.78 -10.62
CA THR A 8 14.74 53.30 -9.29
C THR A 8 14.25 54.31 -8.23
N TRP A 9 13.68 53.85 -7.12
CA TRP A 9 13.76 54.56 -5.83
C TRP A 9 13.90 53.62 -4.67
N VAL A 10 15.08 53.66 -4.08
CA VAL A 10 15.48 53.11 -2.77
C VAL A 10 15.04 54.11 -1.69
N LYS A 11 14.54 53.65 -0.57
CA LYS A 11 14.69 54.34 0.73
C LYS A 11 14.85 53.34 1.86
N LEU A 12 16.05 53.32 2.40
CA LEU A 12 16.45 52.89 3.74
C LEU A 12 15.75 53.74 4.82
N MET A 13 15.42 53.17 5.93
CA MET A 13 15.67 53.76 7.24
C MET A 13 15.79 52.72 8.33
N ALA A 14 16.83 52.91 9.12
CA ALA A 14 17.32 52.12 10.25
C ALA A 14 16.75 52.60 11.59
N GLY A 15 16.99 51.81 12.62
CA GLY A 15 16.97 52.23 14.04
C GLY A 15 16.01 51.36 14.85
N THR A 16 16.26 50.84 16.01
CA THR A 16 17.37 50.86 16.98
C THR A 16 17.09 49.74 18.00
N ALA A 17 18.12 49.09 18.44
CA ALA A 17 18.11 48.11 19.54
C ALA A 17 17.84 48.75 20.91
N VAL A 18 17.14 48.07 21.81
CA VAL A 18 17.27 48.28 23.26
C VAL A 18 17.39 46.92 23.96
N LEU A 19 18.58 46.71 24.48
CA LEU A 19 18.89 45.71 25.51
C LEU A 19 18.35 46.24 26.85
N SER A 20 17.79 45.37 27.65
CA SER A 20 17.75 45.55 29.09
C SER A 20 17.89 44.20 29.81
N LEU A 21 19.11 44.01 30.35
CA LEU A 21 19.42 43.11 31.46
C LEU A 21 18.86 43.69 32.77
N SER A 22 18.37 42.83 33.62
CA SER A 22 18.42 43.09 35.07
C SER A 22 18.53 41.77 35.82
N LEU A 23 19.60 41.72 36.64
CA LEU A 23 19.98 40.66 37.57
C LEU A 23 19.17 40.65 38.86
N ALA A 24 19.03 39.45 39.37
CA ALA A 24 19.13 38.95 40.75
C ALA A 24 18.77 39.81 41.95
N ALA A 25 18.01 39.22 42.90
CA ALA A 25 18.44 39.14 44.31
C ALA A 25 17.60 38.12 45.09
N CYS A 26 18.26 37.32 45.89
CA CYS A 26 17.77 36.41 46.93
C CYS A 26 17.13 37.19 48.11
N GLY A 27 16.18 36.56 48.80
CA GLY A 27 15.70 36.98 50.10
C GLY A 27 14.80 35.92 50.70
N SER A 28 15.22 35.33 51.80
CA SER A 28 14.65 34.23 52.59
C SER A 28 13.53 34.67 53.55
N ASP A 29 12.80 33.62 54.00
CA ASP A 29 12.05 33.38 55.23
C ASP A 29 10.54 33.79 55.24
N ASP A 30 9.66 32.91 55.48
CA ASP A 30 9.14 32.17 56.63
C ASP A 30 7.63 31.83 56.49
N SER A 31 7.33 30.58 56.76
CA SER A 31 6.11 29.96 57.32
C SER A 31 4.72 30.31 56.80
N GLY A 32 3.96 29.26 56.42
CA GLY A 32 2.48 29.24 56.42
C GLY A 32 1.88 28.11 55.60
N GLU A 33 1.44 27.09 56.29
CA GLU A 33 0.73 25.87 55.93
C GLU A 33 -0.54 26.08 55.06
N SER A 34 -0.76 25.15 54.12
CA SER A 34 -2.00 24.39 53.91
C SER A 34 -2.44 24.28 52.45
N GLY A 35 -2.65 23.03 52.00
CA GLY A 35 -3.64 22.69 50.96
C GLY A 35 -3.05 22.28 49.62
N GLY A 36 -2.88 20.94 49.45
CA GLY A 36 -2.44 20.34 48.21
C GLY A 36 -3.45 20.48 47.09
N ASP A 37 -2.88 20.59 45.90
CA ASP A 37 -3.45 20.05 44.68
C ASP A 37 -2.29 19.69 43.73
N THR A 38 -1.98 18.40 43.70
CA THR A 38 -0.98 17.85 42.81
C THR A 38 -1.65 17.56 41.46
N SER A 39 -1.52 18.50 40.53
CA SER A 39 -1.67 18.17 39.11
C SER A 39 -0.41 17.42 38.69
N PRO A 40 -0.54 16.25 38.04
CA PRO A 40 0.63 15.60 37.44
C PRO A 40 1.10 16.44 36.26
N SER A 41 2.33 16.90 36.36
CA SER A 41 3.08 17.43 35.22
C SER A 41 3.12 16.33 34.16
N ALA A 42 2.56 16.59 33.00
CA ALA A 42 2.79 15.76 31.83
C ALA A 42 4.30 15.75 31.58
N SER A 43 4.90 14.59 31.67
CA SER A 43 6.22 14.34 31.08
C SER A 43 6.10 14.59 29.60
N GLU A 44 6.75 15.64 29.12
CA GLU A 44 7.08 15.72 27.71
C GLU A 44 7.92 14.46 27.40
N SER A 45 7.33 13.53 26.67
CA SER A 45 8.08 12.47 26.02
C SER A 45 9.02 13.17 25.06
N ASP A 46 10.28 13.14 25.38
CA ASP A 46 11.38 13.44 24.47
C ASP A 46 11.28 12.38 23.34
N SER A 47 10.55 12.70 22.26
CA SER A 47 10.57 11.91 21.06
C SER A 47 11.94 12.11 20.46
N SER A 48 12.89 11.24 20.83
CA SER A 48 14.09 11.04 20.04
C SER A 48 13.62 10.72 18.63
N GLN A 49 13.78 11.64 17.70
CA GLN A 49 13.52 11.44 16.28
C GLN A 49 14.46 10.31 15.86
N GLU A 50 13.89 9.11 15.68
CA GLU A 50 14.65 7.96 15.16
C GLU A 50 15.28 8.37 13.84
N THR A 51 16.58 8.15 13.72
CA THR A 51 17.31 8.47 12.48
C THR A 51 16.95 7.41 11.45
N LEU A 52 16.09 7.77 10.50
CA LEU A 52 15.73 6.91 9.38
C LEU A 52 16.97 6.64 8.52
N THR A 53 17.16 5.40 8.11
CA THR A 53 18.32 4.93 7.35
C THR A 53 17.93 4.26 6.04
N ASN A 54 18.80 4.36 5.03
CA ASN A 54 18.63 3.65 3.77
C ASN A 54 19.49 2.39 3.80
N ASP A 55 18.91 1.29 4.28
CA ASP A 55 19.61 0.04 4.58
C ASP A 55 19.63 -0.93 3.39
N LYS A 56 20.01 -0.45 2.20
CA LYS A 56 20.22 -1.34 1.03
C LYS A 56 21.32 -2.36 1.32
N CYS A 57 21.09 -3.62 0.95
CA CYS A 57 22.10 -4.66 1.13
C CYS A 57 23.39 -4.29 0.40
N ALA A 58 24.50 -4.21 1.10
CA ALA A 58 25.79 -3.94 0.48
C ALA A 58 26.16 -5.08 -0.49
N GLY A 59 26.59 -4.75 -1.70
CA GLY A 59 27.12 -5.72 -2.66
C GLY A 59 28.40 -6.40 -2.10
N GLY A 60 28.24 -7.50 -1.39
CA GLY A 60 29.32 -8.25 -0.72
C GLY A 60 28.71 -9.31 0.18
N THR A 61 29.53 -10.11 0.85
CA THR A 61 29.05 -11.13 1.79
C THR A 61 28.42 -10.45 3.01
N THR A 62 27.09 -10.35 3.02
CA THR A 62 26.30 -10.14 4.23
C THR A 62 26.57 -11.32 5.19
N SER A 63 26.53 -11.07 6.49
CA SER A 63 26.58 -12.14 7.51
C SER A 63 25.50 -13.20 7.20
N ALA A 64 25.74 -14.44 7.54
CA ALA A 64 24.72 -15.49 7.43
C ALA A 64 23.49 -15.21 8.31
N ASP A 65 23.67 -14.39 9.32
CA ASP A 65 22.63 -14.04 10.30
C ASP A 65 21.85 -12.75 9.92
N THR A 66 22.27 -12.02 8.86
CA THR A 66 21.58 -10.81 8.39
C THR A 66 20.16 -11.15 7.94
N PHE A 67 19.16 -10.41 8.44
CA PHE A 67 17.79 -10.50 7.93
C PHE A 67 17.71 -9.76 6.59
N LYS A 68 17.56 -10.52 5.49
CA LYS A 68 17.53 -9.96 4.15
C LYS A 68 16.12 -9.94 3.60
N VAL A 69 15.66 -8.77 3.23
CA VAL A 69 14.41 -8.57 2.52
C VAL A 69 14.71 -8.44 1.02
N GLY A 70 14.20 -9.37 0.21
CA GLY A 70 14.13 -9.20 -1.23
C GLY A 70 12.84 -8.45 -1.56
N GLY A 71 12.89 -7.49 -2.47
CA GLY A 71 11.69 -6.87 -3.06
C GLY A 71 11.62 -7.22 -4.54
N ILE A 72 10.44 -7.57 -5.03
CA ILE A 72 10.14 -7.72 -6.46
C ILE A 72 8.89 -6.89 -6.73
N LEU A 73 9.12 -5.58 -6.93
CA LEU A 73 8.10 -4.53 -6.93
C LEU A 73 8.05 -3.82 -8.30
N PRO A 74 6.94 -3.15 -8.65
CA PRO A 74 6.79 -2.56 -9.98
C PRO A 74 7.60 -1.27 -10.10
N LEU A 75 8.90 -1.40 -10.41
CA LEU A 75 9.77 -0.25 -10.68
C LEU A 75 9.53 0.31 -12.08
N THR A 76 9.07 -0.55 -12.99
CA THR A 76 8.66 -0.20 -14.36
C THR A 76 7.36 -0.89 -14.73
N GLY A 77 6.77 -0.49 -15.88
CA GLY A 77 5.54 -1.09 -16.39
C GLY A 77 4.27 -0.35 -15.96
N ASN A 78 3.14 -0.97 -16.24
CA ASN A 78 1.81 -0.35 -16.13
C ASN A 78 1.27 -0.20 -14.69
N LEU A 79 2.00 -0.70 -13.69
CA LEU A 79 1.73 -0.49 -12.26
C LEU A 79 2.86 0.28 -11.56
N ALA A 80 3.74 0.95 -12.30
CA ALA A 80 4.89 1.65 -11.71
C ALA A 80 4.51 2.73 -10.67
N PHE A 81 3.28 3.23 -10.67
CA PHE A 81 2.79 4.19 -9.66
C PHE A 81 2.70 3.57 -8.24
N LEU A 82 2.52 2.24 -8.12
CA LEU A 82 2.53 1.53 -6.83
C LEU A 82 3.95 1.29 -6.29
N GLY A 83 4.98 1.36 -7.13
CA GLY A 83 6.37 1.13 -6.72
C GLY A 83 6.83 2.00 -5.56
N PRO A 84 6.72 3.34 -5.65
CA PRO A 84 7.16 4.25 -4.60
C PRO A 84 6.59 3.96 -3.21
N PRO A 85 5.27 3.85 -2.98
CA PRO A 85 4.73 3.56 -1.66
C PRO A 85 5.10 2.17 -1.14
N GLU A 86 5.14 1.14 -2.00
CA GLU A 86 5.55 -0.20 -1.59
C GLU A 86 7.03 -0.25 -1.17
N ILE A 87 7.92 0.44 -1.92
CA ILE A 87 9.34 0.57 -1.56
C ILE A 87 9.49 1.33 -0.23
N ALA A 88 8.71 2.41 -0.05
CA ALA A 88 8.72 3.18 1.19
C ALA A 88 8.32 2.31 2.40
N GLY A 89 7.28 1.48 2.25
CA GLY A 89 6.87 0.53 3.29
C GLY A 89 7.95 -0.46 3.66
N VAL A 90 8.56 -1.11 2.66
CA VAL A 90 9.67 -2.07 2.90
C VAL A 90 10.86 -1.38 3.56
N GLY A 91 11.28 -0.24 3.05
CA GLY A 91 12.48 0.43 3.53
C GLY A 91 12.31 1.04 4.92
N LEU A 92 11.15 1.63 5.21
CA LEU A 92 10.80 2.12 6.54
C LEU A 92 10.80 0.98 7.57
N ALA A 93 10.20 -0.16 7.25
CA ALA A 93 10.18 -1.33 8.12
C ALA A 93 11.62 -1.82 8.45
N VAL A 94 12.49 -1.92 7.44
CA VAL A 94 13.89 -2.32 7.64
C VAL A 94 14.64 -1.30 8.52
N SER A 95 14.43 0.00 8.31
CA SER A 95 15.02 1.07 9.12
C SER A 95 14.58 0.96 10.59
N GLU A 96 13.29 0.75 10.85
CA GLU A 96 12.76 0.63 12.21
C GLU A 96 13.18 -0.69 12.91
N ILE A 97 13.30 -1.79 12.16
CA ILE A 97 13.89 -3.03 12.67
C ILE A 97 15.32 -2.78 13.15
N ASN A 98 16.14 -2.09 12.37
CA ASN A 98 17.51 -1.77 12.73
C ASN A 98 17.59 -0.81 13.92
N ALA A 99 16.73 0.20 13.97
CA ALA A 99 16.63 1.13 15.10
C ALA A 99 16.27 0.40 16.41
N ALA A 100 15.47 -0.66 16.33
CA ALA A 100 15.11 -1.52 17.46
C ALA A 100 16.18 -2.58 17.81
N GLY A 101 17.33 -2.61 17.15
CA GLY A 101 18.44 -3.53 17.41
C GLY A 101 18.53 -4.73 16.47
N GLY A 102 17.81 -4.71 15.37
CA GLY A 102 17.85 -5.76 14.33
C GLY A 102 17.02 -7.00 14.66
N VAL A 103 17.28 -8.08 13.96
CA VAL A 103 16.68 -9.41 14.21
C VAL A 103 17.69 -10.25 14.99
N ASP A 104 17.39 -10.60 16.23
CA ASP A 104 18.32 -11.30 17.15
C ASP A 104 19.71 -10.61 17.26
N GLY A 105 19.75 -9.27 17.18
CA GLY A 105 20.97 -8.47 17.24
C GLY A 105 21.75 -8.38 15.93
N ALA A 106 21.23 -8.89 14.83
CA ALA A 106 21.80 -8.75 13.49
C ALA A 106 21.05 -7.72 12.67
N ASP A 107 21.78 -6.88 11.93
CA ASP A 107 21.18 -5.86 11.07
C ASP A 107 20.30 -6.50 9.96
N ALA A 108 19.20 -5.81 9.63
CA ALA A 108 18.39 -6.08 8.46
C ALA A 108 18.85 -5.26 7.25
N CYS A 109 18.64 -5.76 6.04
CA CYS A 109 18.84 -4.99 4.81
C CYS A 109 17.84 -5.41 3.72
N TYR A 110 17.67 -4.56 2.70
CA TYR A 110 16.81 -4.88 1.56
C TYR A 110 17.53 -4.80 0.20
N GLN A 111 17.06 -5.61 -0.75
CA GLN A 111 17.46 -5.60 -2.16
C GLN A 111 16.20 -5.58 -3.03
N MET A 112 16.05 -4.53 -3.85
CA MET A 112 14.91 -4.39 -4.76
C MET A 112 15.26 -4.84 -6.17
N GLU A 113 14.34 -5.60 -6.78
CA GLU A 113 14.36 -6.01 -8.18
C GLU A 113 13.05 -5.57 -8.84
N ASP A 114 13.09 -5.31 -10.13
CA ASP A 114 11.92 -4.90 -10.90
C ASP A 114 10.98 -6.08 -11.18
N SER A 115 9.71 -5.93 -10.88
CA SER A 115 8.70 -6.93 -11.27
C SER A 115 8.28 -6.81 -12.74
N GLY A 116 8.52 -5.63 -13.36
CA GLY A 116 7.89 -5.32 -14.64
C GLY A 116 6.37 -5.45 -14.57
N ASP A 117 5.77 -5.84 -15.68
CA ASP A 117 4.33 -6.06 -15.79
C ASP A 117 3.95 -7.29 -16.61
N SER A 118 2.64 -7.51 -16.83
CA SER A 118 2.12 -8.68 -17.56
C SER A 118 2.38 -8.63 -19.07
N THR A 119 2.87 -7.52 -19.62
CA THR A 119 3.22 -7.41 -21.03
C THR A 119 4.62 -7.98 -21.35
N ASP A 120 5.52 -8.03 -20.33
CA ASP A 120 6.84 -8.68 -20.43
C ASP A 120 7.21 -9.44 -19.14
N MET A 121 6.72 -10.67 -19.03
CA MET A 121 7.00 -11.57 -17.90
C MET A 121 8.48 -11.98 -17.77
N SER A 122 9.34 -11.66 -18.73
CA SER A 122 10.77 -11.99 -18.67
C SER A 122 11.50 -11.18 -17.59
N VAL A 123 11.01 -9.97 -17.28
CA VAL A 123 11.53 -9.09 -16.22
C VAL A 123 11.38 -9.77 -14.86
N SER A 124 10.16 -10.12 -14.48
CA SER A 124 9.88 -10.80 -13.20
C SER A 124 10.58 -12.16 -13.07
N THR A 125 10.66 -12.92 -14.17
CA THR A 125 11.39 -14.19 -14.19
C THR A 125 12.88 -14.00 -13.88
N ALA A 126 13.52 -12.97 -14.45
CA ALA A 126 14.94 -12.67 -14.21
C ALA A 126 15.16 -12.20 -12.77
N SER A 127 14.29 -11.32 -12.28
CA SER A 127 14.32 -10.78 -10.92
C SER A 127 14.15 -11.86 -9.86
N ALA A 128 13.20 -12.78 -10.04
CA ALA A 128 13.03 -13.94 -9.15
C ALA A 128 14.29 -14.81 -9.12
N GLY A 129 14.92 -15.08 -10.28
CA GLY A 129 16.19 -15.82 -10.35
C GLY A 129 17.35 -15.13 -9.60
N THR A 130 17.40 -13.79 -9.64
CA THR A 130 18.36 -12.99 -8.89
C THR A 130 18.12 -13.14 -7.37
N LEU A 131 16.88 -13.00 -6.93
CA LEU A 131 16.51 -13.15 -5.52
C LEU A 131 16.75 -14.56 -4.99
N VAL A 132 16.44 -15.62 -5.76
CA VAL A 132 16.79 -16.99 -5.37
C VAL A 132 18.30 -17.14 -5.12
N SER A 133 19.12 -16.49 -5.96
CA SER A 133 20.58 -16.52 -5.80
C SER A 133 21.05 -15.73 -4.57
N ALA A 134 20.36 -14.67 -4.21
CA ALA A 134 20.64 -13.83 -3.04
C ALA A 134 20.24 -14.48 -1.71
N LYS A 135 19.35 -15.50 -1.74
CA LYS A 135 18.83 -16.21 -0.56
C LYS A 135 18.29 -15.27 0.53
N PRO A 136 17.24 -14.50 0.24
CA PRO A 136 16.64 -13.63 1.22
C PRO A 136 15.89 -14.42 2.31
N SER A 137 15.65 -13.79 3.44
CA SER A 137 14.80 -14.28 4.52
C SER A 137 13.32 -14.26 4.11
N VAL A 138 12.94 -13.26 3.31
CA VAL A 138 11.60 -13.08 2.75
C VAL A 138 11.71 -12.31 1.44
N VAL A 139 10.78 -12.53 0.51
CA VAL A 139 10.56 -11.72 -0.70
C VAL A 139 9.22 -11.01 -0.59
N ILE A 140 9.23 -9.69 -0.73
CA ILE A 140 8.04 -8.84 -0.76
C ILE A 140 7.66 -8.54 -2.22
N GLY A 141 6.39 -8.77 -2.58
CA GLY A 141 5.88 -8.57 -3.94
C GLY A 141 5.44 -9.88 -4.61
N ALA A 142 5.05 -9.83 -5.90
CA ALA A 142 4.85 -8.64 -6.70
C ALA A 142 3.53 -7.93 -6.36
N ALA A 143 3.33 -6.72 -6.94
CA ALA A 143 2.04 -6.03 -6.87
C ALA A 143 0.99 -6.72 -7.76
N SER A 144 1.29 -6.95 -9.04
CA SER A 144 0.39 -7.62 -9.97
C SER A 144 0.23 -9.12 -9.65
N SER A 145 -1.02 -9.58 -9.60
CA SER A 145 -1.33 -11.00 -9.35
C SER A 145 -0.84 -11.92 -10.46
N SER A 146 -1.00 -11.54 -11.74
CA SER A 146 -0.51 -12.33 -12.87
C SER A 146 1.01 -12.39 -12.92
N VAL A 147 1.69 -11.31 -12.54
CA VAL A 147 3.15 -11.28 -12.43
C VAL A 147 3.63 -12.22 -11.29
N SER A 148 2.97 -12.20 -10.13
CA SER A 148 3.29 -13.16 -9.06
C SER A 148 3.09 -14.60 -9.50
N LEU A 149 1.99 -14.92 -10.18
CA LEU A 149 1.72 -16.25 -10.72
C LEU A 149 2.78 -16.73 -11.73
N ASN A 150 3.48 -15.81 -12.41
CA ASN A 150 4.55 -16.14 -13.33
C ASN A 150 5.81 -16.69 -12.63
N PHE A 151 6.10 -16.25 -11.40
CA PHE A 151 7.35 -16.61 -10.73
C PHE A 151 7.20 -17.26 -9.34
N VAL A 152 6.01 -17.32 -8.77
CA VAL A 152 5.77 -17.84 -7.41
C VAL A 152 6.39 -19.24 -7.22
N ASP A 153 6.25 -20.13 -8.19
CA ASP A 153 6.85 -21.47 -8.15
C ASP A 153 8.39 -21.41 -8.07
N THR A 154 9.02 -20.41 -8.69
CA THR A 154 10.48 -20.24 -8.61
C THR A 154 10.96 -19.98 -7.20
N LEU A 155 10.21 -19.19 -6.40
CA LEU A 155 10.53 -18.88 -5.02
C LEU A 155 10.14 -20.03 -4.08
N THR A 156 8.94 -20.58 -4.24
CA THR A 156 8.40 -21.62 -3.34
C THR A 156 9.15 -22.95 -3.49
N ASP A 157 9.57 -23.32 -4.70
CA ASP A 157 10.46 -24.47 -4.95
C ASP A 157 11.85 -24.28 -4.31
N ALA A 158 12.34 -23.05 -4.27
CA ALA A 158 13.59 -22.70 -3.58
C ALA A 158 13.38 -22.57 -2.04
N LYS A 159 12.17 -22.77 -1.52
CA LYS A 159 11.80 -22.60 -0.10
C LYS A 159 12.04 -21.18 0.40
N ILE A 160 11.74 -20.20 -0.43
CA ILE A 160 11.79 -18.79 -0.10
C ILE A 160 10.37 -18.30 0.13
N THR A 161 10.12 -17.74 1.30
CA THR A 161 8.85 -17.15 1.68
C THR A 161 8.60 -15.89 0.84
N GLN A 162 7.50 -15.87 0.14
CA GLN A 162 6.99 -14.72 -0.60
C GLN A 162 5.80 -14.13 0.17
N VAL A 163 5.77 -12.80 0.33
CA VAL A 163 4.63 -12.08 0.87
C VAL A 163 4.27 -10.96 -0.10
N SER A 164 3.09 -11.03 -0.72
CA SER A 164 2.63 -9.94 -1.57
C SER A 164 1.84 -8.91 -0.77
N PRO A 165 2.18 -7.62 -0.88
CA PRO A 165 1.39 -6.56 -0.26
C PRO A 165 0.13 -6.19 -1.05
N ALA A 166 0.04 -6.56 -2.35
CA ALA A 166 -0.98 -6.04 -3.27
C ALA A 166 -1.69 -7.09 -4.14
N ASN A 167 -1.29 -8.36 -4.07
CA ASN A 167 -1.99 -9.40 -4.83
C ASN A 167 -3.38 -9.67 -4.25
N THR A 168 -4.40 -9.57 -5.09
CA THR A 168 -5.80 -9.78 -4.67
C THR A 168 -6.46 -10.99 -5.34
N ALA A 169 -5.91 -11.52 -6.45
CA ALA A 169 -6.51 -12.66 -7.15
C ALA A 169 -6.70 -13.88 -6.24
N VAL A 170 -7.87 -14.49 -6.32
CA VAL A 170 -8.24 -15.66 -5.50
C VAL A 170 -7.44 -16.91 -5.86
N ASP A 171 -6.91 -16.96 -7.08
CA ASP A 171 -6.01 -18.06 -7.52
C ASP A 171 -4.75 -18.19 -6.65
N LEU A 172 -4.38 -17.13 -5.94
CA LEU A 172 -3.25 -17.10 -5.02
C LEU A 172 -3.61 -17.51 -3.57
N SER A 173 -4.90 -17.62 -3.23
CA SER A 173 -5.35 -18.07 -1.91
C SER A 173 -4.97 -19.53 -1.66
N GLY A 174 -4.09 -19.79 -0.69
CA GLY A 174 -3.62 -21.14 -0.36
C GLY A 174 -2.77 -21.78 -1.47
N TYR A 175 -2.15 -20.97 -2.31
CA TYR A 175 -1.38 -21.44 -3.47
C TYR A 175 -0.24 -22.39 -3.07
N ASP A 176 0.59 -21.95 -2.13
CA ASP A 176 1.70 -22.74 -1.58
C ASP A 176 1.93 -22.35 -0.11
N PRO A 177 2.46 -23.25 0.75
CA PRO A 177 2.81 -22.90 2.13
C PRO A 177 3.82 -21.77 2.28
N PHE A 178 4.62 -21.47 1.24
CA PHE A 178 5.61 -20.38 1.24
C PHE A 178 5.08 -19.08 0.63
N TYR A 179 3.84 -19.04 0.14
CA TYR A 179 3.20 -17.83 -0.35
C TYR A 179 2.21 -17.28 0.69
N PHE A 180 2.34 -16.01 1.00
CA PHE A 180 1.47 -15.22 1.88
C PHE A 180 1.11 -13.90 1.21
N ARG A 181 0.13 -13.19 1.76
CA ARG A 181 -0.16 -11.81 1.40
C ARG A 181 -0.70 -11.01 2.57
N THR A 182 -0.50 -9.71 2.51
CA THR A 182 -1.08 -8.71 3.41
C THR A 182 -2.25 -7.95 2.76
N ALA A 183 -2.41 -8.04 1.44
CA ALA A 183 -3.63 -7.59 0.76
C ALA A 183 -4.76 -8.65 0.89
N PRO A 184 -6.02 -8.22 0.99
CA PRO A 184 -7.17 -9.13 0.99
C PRO A 184 -7.45 -9.70 -0.41
N PRO A 185 -8.12 -10.87 -0.51
CA PRO A 185 -8.57 -11.41 -1.79
C PRO A 185 -9.72 -10.60 -2.41
N ASP A 186 -9.84 -10.66 -3.75
CA ASP A 186 -10.88 -10.02 -4.57
C ASP A 186 -12.32 -10.27 -4.09
N THR A 187 -12.55 -11.33 -3.32
CA THR A 187 -13.86 -11.60 -2.72
C THR A 187 -14.31 -10.49 -1.78
N ILE A 188 -13.37 -9.84 -1.09
CA ILE A 188 -13.68 -8.74 -0.16
C ILE A 188 -13.88 -7.44 -0.95
N GLN A 189 -12.95 -7.10 -1.83
CA GLN A 189 -13.03 -5.87 -2.62
C GLN A 189 -14.23 -5.90 -3.58
N GLY A 190 -14.46 -7.03 -4.26
CA GLY A 190 -15.60 -7.19 -5.18
C GLY A 190 -16.95 -7.06 -4.47
N ASN A 191 -17.06 -7.56 -3.24
CA ASN A 191 -18.25 -7.35 -2.42
C ASN A 191 -18.43 -5.86 -2.06
N ALA A 192 -17.37 -5.19 -1.64
CA ALA A 192 -17.41 -3.76 -1.30
C ALA A 192 -17.79 -2.92 -2.53
N LEU A 193 -17.17 -3.14 -3.67
CA LEU A 193 -17.43 -2.40 -4.92
C LEU A 193 -18.85 -2.64 -5.44
N GLY A 194 -19.30 -3.90 -5.50
CA GLY A 194 -20.65 -4.22 -5.94
C GLY A 194 -21.73 -3.64 -5.03
N THR A 195 -21.46 -3.62 -3.70
CA THR A 195 -22.35 -2.98 -2.72
C THR A 195 -22.36 -1.47 -2.87
N LEU A 196 -21.21 -0.82 -3.11
CA LEU A 196 -21.11 0.61 -3.36
C LEU A 196 -21.96 1.00 -4.57
N ILE A 197 -21.75 0.37 -5.73
CA ILE A 197 -22.46 0.64 -6.98
C ILE A 197 -23.99 0.53 -6.81
N THR A 198 -24.44 -0.56 -6.16
CA THR A 198 -25.87 -0.78 -5.96
C THR A 198 -26.49 0.13 -4.90
N SER A 199 -25.72 0.58 -3.91
CA SER A 199 -26.14 1.57 -2.90
C SER A 199 -26.27 2.97 -3.48
N ASP A 200 -25.47 3.31 -4.51
CA ASP A 200 -25.60 4.55 -5.28
C ASP A 200 -26.82 4.54 -6.21
N GLY A 201 -27.54 3.42 -6.28
CA GLY A 201 -28.79 3.27 -7.02
C GLY A 201 -28.63 2.78 -8.45
N TYR A 202 -27.41 2.41 -8.86
CA TYR A 202 -27.14 1.90 -10.19
C TYR A 202 -27.44 0.40 -10.27
N GLN A 203 -28.20 0.00 -11.29
CA GLN A 203 -28.64 -1.38 -11.46
C GLN A 203 -28.16 -2.02 -12.77
N ARG A 204 -27.82 -1.21 -13.77
CA ARG A 204 -27.31 -1.66 -15.05
C ARG A 204 -25.85 -1.29 -15.16
N VAL A 205 -24.96 -2.25 -15.00
CA VAL A 205 -23.53 -2.01 -14.91
C VAL A 205 -22.81 -2.58 -16.13
N ALA A 206 -21.90 -1.81 -16.71
CA ALA A 206 -20.98 -2.28 -17.74
C ALA A 206 -19.58 -2.41 -17.15
N PHE A 207 -18.85 -3.45 -17.51
CA PHE A 207 -17.43 -3.61 -17.20
C PHE A 207 -16.59 -3.41 -18.45
N ILE A 208 -15.58 -2.55 -18.37
CA ILE A 208 -14.48 -2.50 -19.34
C ILE A 208 -13.30 -3.12 -18.63
N VAL A 209 -12.98 -4.36 -18.96
CA VAL A 209 -12.09 -5.22 -18.18
C VAL A 209 -11.01 -5.83 -19.08
N PHE A 210 -9.77 -5.78 -18.60
CA PHE A 210 -8.65 -6.43 -19.28
C PHE A 210 -8.58 -7.93 -18.95
N ASN A 211 -8.03 -8.70 -19.89
CA ASN A 211 -7.86 -10.15 -19.76
C ASN A 211 -6.63 -10.46 -18.91
N ASP A 212 -6.74 -10.25 -17.62
CA ASP A 212 -5.74 -10.53 -16.59
C ASP A 212 -6.41 -11.25 -15.43
N THR A 213 -5.67 -12.04 -14.68
CA THR A 213 -6.20 -12.82 -13.53
C THR A 213 -6.84 -11.91 -12.49
N TYR A 214 -6.20 -10.77 -12.17
CA TYR A 214 -6.76 -9.77 -11.27
C TYR A 214 -8.05 -9.17 -11.85
N GLY A 215 -8.02 -8.61 -13.04
CA GLY A 215 -9.17 -7.90 -13.61
C GLY A 215 -10.39 -8.79 -13.78
N THR A 216 -10.21 -9.98 -14.32
CA THR A 216 -11.32 -10.95 -14.50
C THR A 216 -11.80 -11.52 -13.16
N GLY A 217 -10.91 -11.71 -12.18
CA GLY A 217 -11.24 -12.15 -10.83
C GLY A 217 -12.13 -11.15 -10.11
N LEU A 218 -11.65 -9.91 -9.99
CA LEU A 218 -12.39 -8.84 -9.31
C LEU A 218 -13.73 -8.55 -9.99
N ARG A 219 -13.77 -8.53 -11.36
CA ARG A 219 -15.02 -8.44 -12.11
C ARG A 219 -16.03 -9.51 -11.68
N ASN A 220 -15.60 -10.76 -11.54
CA ASN A 220 -16.49 -11.87 -11.22
C ASN A 220 -17.17 -11.66 -9.86
N TYR A 221 -16.42 -11.30 -8.81
CA TYR A 221 -16.98 -11.08 -7.46
C TYR A 221 -17.81 -9.81 -7.36
N THR A 222 -17.42 -8.76 -8.09
CA THR A 222 -18.23 -7.54 -8.19
C THR A 222 -19.57 -7.83 -8.88
N GLN A 223 -19.56 -8.58 -10.00
CA GLN A 223 -20.77 -9.02 -10.69
C GLN A 223 -21.68 -9.85 -9.78
N GLU A 224 -21.12 -10.86 -9.08
CA GLU A 224 -21.91 -11.70 -8.17
C GLU A 224 -22.61 -10.86 -7.09
N THR A 225 -21.96 -9.82 -6.58
CA THR A 225 -22.56 -8.91 -5.59
C THR A 225 -23.62 -8.01 -6.21
N ILE A 226 -23.38 -7.42 -7.39
CA ILE A 226 -24.38 -6.62 -8.11
C ILE A 226 -25.65 -7.44 -8.36
N GLU A 227 -25.50 -8.66 -8.87
CA GLU A 227 -26.63 -9.55 -9.17
C GLU A 227 -27.37 -9.99 -7.89
N ALA A 228 -26.64 -10.28 -6.79
CA ALA A 228 -27.24 -10.58 -5.50
C ALA A 228 -28.06 -9.41 -4.94
N ASN A 229 -27.67 -8.19 -5.24
CA ASN A 229 -28.39 -6.96 -4.86
C ASN A 229 -29.49 -6.55 -5.86
N GLY A 230 -29.76 -7.36 -6.89
CA GLY A 230 -30.85 -7.16 -7.86
C GLY A 230 -30.49 -6.32 -9.07
N GLY A 231 -29.21 -5.99 -9.27
CA GLY A 231 -28.69 -5.38 -10.50
C GLY A 231 -28.41 -6.40 -11.61
N GLU A 232 -27.98 -5.93 -12.76
CA GLU A 232 -27.56 -6.75 -13.90
C GLU A 232 -26.31 -6.20 -14.55
N VAL A 233 -25.42 -7.07 -15.05
CA VAL A 233 -24.29 -6.69 -15.88
C VAL A 233 -24.74 -6.73 -17.34
N VAL A 234 -24.60 -5.60 -18.03
CA VAL A 234 -25.14 -5.40 -19.38
C VAL A 234 -24.07 -5.44 -20.46
N TYR A 235 -22.80 -5.39 -20.08
CA TYR A 235 -21.62 -5.53 -20.95
C TYR A 235 -20.41 -5.98 -20.13
N GLY A 236 -19.57 -6.82 -20.70
CA GLY A 236 -18.36 -7.30 -20.05
C GLY A 236 -18.59 -8.31 -18.92
N ALA A 237 -19.74 -9.01 -18.93
CA ALA A 237 -20.07 -10.03 -17.95
C ALA A 237 -19.15 -11.25 -18.06
N LYS A 238 -19.05 -12.00 -16.96
CA LYS A 238 -18.29 -13.25 -16.90
C LYS A 238 -18.70 -14.23 -18.01
N GLY A 239 -17.76 -14.54 -18.87
CA GLY A 239 -17.93 -15.53 -19.94
C GLY A 239 -18.45 -14.98 -21.26
N ASP A 240 -18.68 -13.67 -21.38
CA ASP A 240 -19.10 -13.05 -22.65
C ASP A 240 -17.95 -12.90 -23.64
N GLY A 241 -16.71 -12.85 -23.15
CA GLY A 241 -15.50 -12.75 -23.97
C GLY A 241 -15.24 -11.33 -24.47
N ASP A 242 -15.71 -10.33 -23.72
CA ASP A 242 -15.53 -8.91 -24.02
C ASP A 242 -14.25 -8.33 -23.38
N GLU A 243 -13.42 -9.17 -22.75
CA GLU A 243 -12.15 -8.75 -22.13
C GLU A 243 -11.14 -8.30 -23.21
N PHE A 244 -10.54 -7.15 -23.00
CA PHE A 244 -9.45 -6.68 -23.86
C PHE A 244 -8.08 -7.22 -23.40
N PRO A 245 -7.10 -7.41 -24.32
CA PRO A 245 -5.76 -7.88 -23.93
C PRO A 245 -4.97 -6.79 -23.21
N ALA A 246 -4.15 -7.19 -22.22
CA ALA A 246 -3.20 -6.30 -21.57
C ALA A 246 -2.29 -5.58 -22.59
N GLY A 247 -2.01 -4.29 -22.34
CA GLY A 247 -1.21 -3.45 -23.22
C GLY A 247 -1.96 -2.92 -24.45
N GLN A 248 -3.29 -3.08 -24.54
CA GLN A 248 -4.09 -2.44 -25.58
C GLN A 248 -4.07 -0.91 -25.41
N THR A 249 -4.01 -0.17 -26.51
CA THR A 249 -3.85 1.30 -26.50
C THR A 249 -5.03 2.07 -27.09
N THR A 250 -6.02 1.39 -27.67
CA THR A 250 -7.20 2.00 -28.32
C THR A 250 -8.47 1.27 -27.91
N PHE A 251 -9.51 1.99 -27.47
CA PHE A 251 -10.67 1.42 -26.79
C PHE A 251 -12.03 1.86 -27.40
N SER A 252 -12.02 2.40 -28.61
CA SER A 252 -13.25 2.94 -29.24
C SER A 252 -14.33 1.85 -29.45
N ALA A 253 -13.92 0.62 -29.71
CA ALA A 253 -14.85 -0.49 -29.90
C ALA A 253 -15.50 -0.93 -28.58
N GLU A 254 -14.69 -1.14 -27.55
CA GLU A 254 -15.12 -1.57 -26.20
C GLU A 254 -16.01 -0.50 -25.55
N VAL A 255 -15.59 0.76 -25.57
CA VAL A 255 -16.38 1.88 -25.04
C VAL A 255 -17.71 2.03 -25.79
N THR A 256 -17.68 1.99 -27.14
CA THR A 256 -18.92 2.06 -27.93
C THR A 256 -19.87 0.90 -27.61
N ALA A 257 -19.35 -0.33 -27.44
CA ALA A 257 -20.16 -1.48 -27.10
C ALA A 257 -20.77 -1.36 -25.69
N ALA A 258 -19.98 -0.93 -24.70
CA ALA A 258 -20.44 -0.66 -23.35
C ALA A 258 -21.56 0.39 -23.33
N LEU A 259 -21.37 1.54 -23.98
CA LEU A 259 -22.36 2.60 -24.02
C LEU A 259 -23.63 2.20 -24.77
N ASN A 260 -23.55 1.39 -25.84
CA ASN A 260 -24.70 0.86 -26.56
C ASN A 260 -25.56 -0.09 -25.70
N ALA A 261 -24.98 -0.73 -24.68
CA ALA A 261 -25.73 -1.53 -23.72
C ALA A 261 -26.53 -0.68 -22.73
N LYS A 262 -26.36 0.66 -22.76
CA LYS A 262 -27.05 1.65 -21.92
C LYS A 262 -26.91 1.36 -20.43
N PRO A 263 -25.70 1.35 -19.92
CA PRO A 263 -25.45 1.16 -18.49
C PRO A 263 -25.88 2.40 -17.70
N ASP A 264 -26.15 2.20 -16.41
CA ASP A 264 -26.30 3.28 -15.42
C ASP A 264 -24.92 3.70 -14.86
N ALA A 265 -24.00 2.72 -14.77
CA ALA A 265 -22.61 2.91 -14.30
C ALA A 265 -21.63 2.06 -15.12
N ILE A 266 -20.37 2.50 -15.17
CA ILE A 266 -19.26 1.77 -15.80
C ILE A 266 -18.19 1.51 -14.76
N VAL A 267 -17.70 0.27 -14.69
CA VAL A 267 -16.51 -0.11 -13.92
C VAL A 267 -15.36 -0.30 -14.89
N VAL A 268 -14.23 0.36 -14.62
CA VAL A 268 -12.99 0.19 -15.40
C VAL A 268 -12.03 -0.66 -14.58
N LEU A 269 -11.72 -1.85 -15.10
CA LEU A 269 -10.79 -2.81 -14.53
C LEU A 269 -9.60 -2.93 -15.49
N ALA A 270 -8.57 -2.15 -15.23
CA ALA A 270 -7.39 -1.99 -16.06
C ALA A 270 -6.24 -1.44 -15.21
N PHE A 271 -5.06 -1.32 -15.80
CA PHE A 271 -3.94 -0.58 -15.25
C PHE A 271 -3.79 0.76 -16.02
N ASP A 272 -2.64 1.03 -16.62
CA ASP A 272 -2.40 2.23 -17.43
C ASP A 272 -3.36 2.40 -18.62
N GLU A 273 -3.98 1.30 -19.06
CA GLU A 273 -5.02 1.33 -20.09
C GLU A 273 -6.23 2.18 -19.70
N SER A 274 -6.37 2.49 -18.41
CA SER A 274 -7.44 3.38 -17.91
C SER A 274 -7.34 4.77 -18.52
N THR A 275 -6.14 5.31 -18.73
CA THR A 275 -5.96 6.64 -19.33
C THR A 275 -6.59 6.75 -20.73
N PRO A 276 -6.32 5.90 -21.73
CA PRO A 276 -7.01 5.93 -23.02
C PRO A 276 -8.49 5.51 -22.92
N ILE A 277 -8.91 4.67 -21.99
CA ILE A 277 -10.32 4.34 -21.75
C ILE A 277 -11.10 5.58 -21.30
N ILE A 278 -10.58 6.32 -20.32
CA ILE A 278 -11.17 7.57 -19.81
C ILE A 278 -11.32 8.59 -20.95
N LYS A 279 -10.27 8.79 -21.76
CA LYS A 279 -10.33 9.68 -22.93
C LYS A 279 -11.41 9.30 -23.93
N GLU A 280 -11.61 8.02 -24.17
CA GLU A 280 -12.61 7.54 -25.10
C GLU A 280 -14.05 7.65 -24.52
N LEU A 281 -14.21 7.41 -23.20
CA LEU A 281 -15.49 7.61 -22.51
C LEU A 281 -15.91 9.08 -22.56
N ASP A 282 -15.00 10.01 -22.27
CA ASP A 282 -15.23 11.46 -22.38
C ASP A 282 -15.58 11.88 -23.82
N ALA A 283 -14.79 11.43 -24.79
CA ALA A 283 -15.02 11.74 -26.21
C ALA A 283 -16.38 11.24 -26.73
N GLN A 284 -16.91 10.15 -26.18
CA GLN A 284 -18.25 9.63 -26.50
C GLN A 284 -19.36 10.22 -25.60
N GLY A 285 -19.02 11.14 -24.70
CA GLY A 285 -19.98 11.93 -23.90
C GLY A 285 -20.53 11.18 -22.68
N TRP A 286 -19.77 10.23 -22.12
CA TRP A 286 -20.12 9.58 -20.87
C TRP A 286 -20.00 10.54 -19.69
N ASP A 287 -20.91 10.44 -18.73
CA ASP A 287 -20.88 11.16 -17.47
C ASP A 287 -19.90 10.45 -16.52
N MET A 288 -18.67 10.98 -16.40
CA MET A 288 -17.59 10.32 -15.65
C MET A 288 -17.90 10.16 -14.17
N SER A 289 -18.81 10.95 -13.58
CA SER A 289 -19.25 10.77 -12.19
C SER A 289 -19.95 9.43 -11.92
N LYS A 290 -20.27 8.66 -12.96
CA LYS A 290 -20.86 7.32 -12.92
C LYS A 290 -19.83 6.22 -13.22
N THR A 291 -18.55 6.54 -13.11
CA THR A 291 -17.45 5.61 -13.34
C THR A 291 -16.88 5.15 -12.00
N TYR A 292 -16.57 3.86 -11.92
CA TYR A 292 -15.94 3.24 -10.78
C TYR A 292 -14.57 2.68 -11.18
N PHE A 293 -13.57 3.00 -10.35
CA PHE A 293 -12.21 2.54 -10.48
C PHE A 293 -11.88 1.52 -9.40
N THR A 294 -10.73 0.87 -9.54
CA THR A 294 -10.22 -0.12 -8.59
C THR A 294 -8.76 0.17 -8.28
N ASP A 295 -8.19 -0.53 -7.31
CA ASP A 295 -6.80 -0.35 -6.89
C ASP A 295 -5.77 -0.32 -8.03
N GLY A 296 -5.99 -1.07 -9.09
CA GLY A 296 -5.09 -1.09 -10.26
C GLY A 296 -5.09 0.20 -11.09
N ASN A 297 -6.03 1.12 -10.85
CA ASN A 297 -6.17 2.36 -11.61
C ASN A 297 -6.73 3.54 -10.79
N LEU A 298 -6.74 3.43 -9.47
CA LEU A 298 -7.14 4.52 -8.58
C LEU A 298 -5.93 5.42 -8.30
N SER A 299 -5.51 6.19 -9.29
CA SER A 299 -4.32 7.04 -9.23
C SER A 299 -4.64 8.52 -9.42
N ASP A 300 -3.65 9.38 -9.14
CA ASP A 300 -3.72 10.83 -9.40
C ASP A 300 -3.68 11.08 -10.92
N TYR A 301 -4.78 11.58 -11.47
CA TYR A 301 -4.92 11.94 -12.87
C TYR A 301 -4.86 13.45 -13.13
N SER A 302 -4.42 14.25 -12.16
CA SER A 302 -4.37 15.72 -12.28
C SER A 302 -3.50 16.22 -13.43
N ASP A 303 -2.43 15.49 -13.75
CA ASP A 303 -1.54 15.82 -14.88
C ASP A 303 -2.02 15.22 -16.22
N SER A 304 -3.03 14.34 -16.20
CA SER A 304 -3.48 13.58 -17.37
C SER A 304 -4.72 14.15 -18.05
N PHE A 305 -5.56 14.86 -17.29
CA PHE A 305 -6.86 15.35 -17.74
C PHE A 305 -7.14 16.78 -17.25
N ASP A 306 -8.03 17.45 -17.96
CA ASP A 306 -8.52 18.77 -17.56
C ASP A 306 -9.23 18.68 -16.19
N PRO A 307 -9.07 19.66 -15.31
CA PRO A 307 -9.72 19.68 -14.00
C PRO A 307 -11.24 19.46 -14.08
N GLY A 308 -11.77 18.64 -13.19
CA GLY A 308 -13.20 18.33 -13.10
C GLY A 308 -13.67 17.19 -14.00
N LEU A 309 -12.81 16.60 -14.84
CA LEU A 309 -13.25 15.50 -15.71
C LEU A 309 -13.75 14.29 -14.91
N LEU A 310 -13.01 13.93 -13.84
CA LEU A 310 -13.34 12.77 -13.00
C LEU A 310 -14.12 13.15 -11.74
N GLU A 311 -14.48 14.42 -11.55
CA GLU A 311 -15.16 14.86 -10.33
C GLU A 311 -16.40 14.01 -10.03
N GLY A 312 -16.42 13.37 -8.86
CA GLY A 312 -17.49 12.50 -8.40
C GLY A 312 -17.41 11.04 -8.89
N ALA A 313 -16.47 10.68 -9.75
CA ALA A 313 -16.15 9.28 -10.00
C ALA A 313 -15.61 8.64 -8.69
N GLN A 314 -15.87 7.35 -8.49
CA GLN A 314 -15.53 6.67 -7.26
C GLN A 314 -14.60 5.47 -7.52
N GLY A 315 -14.05 4.90 -6.47
CA GLY A 315 -13.24 3.69 -6.59
C GLY A 315 -13.01 3.00 -5.26
N THR A 316 -12.46 1.80 -5.32
CA THR A 316 -12.09 1.01 -4.14
C THR A 316 -10.63 0.66 -4.17
N LEU A 317 -9.99 0.72 -2.98
CA LEU A 317 -8.61 0.30 -2.76
C LEU A 317 -8.59 -0.59 -1.51
N PRO A 318 -8.05 -1.83 -1.58
CA PRO A 318 -7.78 -2.61 -0.38
C PRO A 318 -6.84 -1.88 0.57
N GLY A 319 -7.11 -1.99 1.87
CA GLY A 319 -6.32 -1.37 2.92
C GLY A 319 -7.13 -0.41 3.78
N ASN A 320 -6.56 -0.10 4.93
CA ASN A 320 -7.05 0.95 5.82
C ASN A 320 -6.48 2.29 5.35
N ASP A 321 -7.05 3.40 5.85
CA ASP A 321 -6.41 4.71 5.77
C ASP A 321 -5.44 4.85 6.96
N PRO A 322 -4.12 4.72 6.77
CA PRO A 322 -3.18 4.83 7.87
C PRO A 322 -3.22 6.22 8.48
N ASP A 323 -2.89 6.31 9.78
CA ASP A 323 -2.82 7.61 10.44
C ASP A 323 -1.73 8.51 9.83
N GLU A 324 -1.90 9.83 10.03
CA GLU A 324 -0.98 10.83 9.48
C GLU A 324 0.47 10.63 9.97
N GLY A 325 0.65 10.14 11.20
CA GLY A 325 1.99 9.87 11.73
C GLY A 325 2.72 8.75 10.96
N PHE A 326 1.99 7.72 10.52
CA PHE A 326 2.56 6.68 9.66
C PHE A 326 2.85 7.22 8.25
N LYS A 327 1.94 7.99 7.66
CA LYS A 327 2.16 8.63 6.35
C LYS A 327 3.38 9.56 6.38
N ASP A 328 3.53 10.37 7.42
CA ASP A 328 4.69 11.25 7.62
C ASP A 328 6.02 10.46 7.71
N ARG A 329 6.03 9.28 8.33
CA ARG A 329 7.21 8.40 8.39
C ARG A 329 7.55 7.82 7.02
N LEU A 330 6.55 7.38 6.23
CA LEU A 330 6.75 6.91 4.86
C LEU A 330 7.33 8.02 3.97
N ILE A 331 6.76 9.24 4.03
CA ILE A 331 7.26 10.41 3.31
C ILE A 331 8.71 10.70 3.69
N SER A 332 8.99 10.76 5.01
CA SER A 332 10.32 11.11 5.52
C SER A 332 11.37 10.07 5.13
N TRP A 333 11.01 8.78 5.16
CA TRP A 333 11.91 7.72 4.73
C TRP A 333 12.18 7.80 3.23
N TYR A 334 11.13 7.95 2.41
CA TYR A 334 11.25 8.00 0.96
C TYR A 334 12.06 9.21 0.48
N ASP A 335 11.81 10.40 1.05
CA ASP A 335 12.61 11.61 0.78
C ASP A 335 14.10 11.40 1.13
N THR A 336 14.38 10.76 2.27
CA THR A 336 15.75 10.48 2.72
C THR A 336 16.45 9.44 1.82
N ALA A 337 15.73 8.40 1.39
CA ALA A 337 16.30 7.26 0.69
C ALA A 337 16.40 7.47 -0.82
N GLU A 338 15.38 8.07 -1.43
CA GLU A 338 15.25 8.21 -2.88
C GLU A 338 15.33 9.68 -3.36
N GLY A 339 15.23 10.67 -2.45
CA GLY A 339 15.34 12.09 -2.78
C GLY A 339 14.09 12.68 -3.44
N GLU A 340 12.96 12.00 -3.30
CA GLU A 340 11.67 12.38 -3.89
C GLU A 340 10.59 12.39 -2.81
N THR A 341 9.53 13.19 -3.00
CA THR A 341 8.40 13.25 -2.07
C THR A 341 7.35 12.21 -2.44
N LEU A 342 7.02 11.32 -1.51
CA LEU A 342 5.96 10.35 -1.66
C LEU A 342 4.60 11.07 -1.67
N LYS A 343 3.74 10.73 -2.65
CA LYS A 343 2.40 11.32 -2.80
C LYS A 343 1.28 10.29 -2.73
N ASP A 344 1.58 9.04 -3.08
CA ASP A 344 0.67 7.91 -3.04
C ASP A 344 1.07 7.01 -1.88
N PHE A 345 0.09 6.42 -1.20
CA PHE A 345 0.30 5.55 -0.04
C PHE A 345 -0.27 4.14 -0.25
N SER A 346 -0.75 3.86 -1.46
CA SER A 346 -1.36 2.58 -1.84
C SER A 346 -0.41 1.43 -1.54
N TYR A 347 -0.88 0.49 -0.75
CA TYR A 347 -0.13 -0.70 -0.32
C TYR A 347 1.19 -0.43 0.45
N GLY A 348 1.45 0.81 0.84
CA GLY A 348 2.62 1.16 1.65
C GLY A 348 2.56 0.55 3.05
N ALA A 349 1.39 0.56 3.68
CA ALA A 349 1.16 -0.05 5.00
C ALA A 349 1.22 -1.58 4.93
N GLU A 350 0.65 -2.19 3.90
CA GLU A 350 0.70 -3.63 3.66
C GLU A 350 2.14 -4.12 3.41
N SER A 351 2.94 -3.33 2.68
CA SER A 351 4.36 -3.61 2.45
C SER A 351 5.18 -3.53 3.73
N TYR A 352 4.91 -2.52 4.55
CA TYR A 352 5.53 -2.37 5.87
C TYR A 352 5.18 -3.56 6.79
N ASP A 353 3.90 -3.90 6.91
CA ASP A 353 3.44 -5.01 7.75
C ASP A 353 3.98 -6.36 7.28
N ALA A 354 4.10 -6.57 5.97
CA ALA A 354 4.69 -7.77 5.39
C ALA A 354 6.12 -8.02 5.88
N VAL A 355 6.93 -6.95 5.96
CA VAL A 355 8.32 -7.02 6.46
C VAL A 355 8.36 -7.20 7.97
N ILE A 356 7.57 -6.44 8.73
CA ILE A 356 7.52 -6.54 10.21
C ILE A 356 7.09 -7.94 10.64
N LEU A 357 6.03 -8.50 10.05
CA LEU A 357 5.60 -9.86 10.33
C LEU A 357 6.68 -10.90 10.01
N ALA A 358 7.40 -10.74 8.90
CA ALA A 358 8.50 -11.63 8.55
C ALA A 358 9.67 -11.55 9.54
N ALA A 359 10.03 -10.35 10.00
CA ALA A 359 11.08 -10.15 11.01
C ALA A 359 10.66 -10.74 12.38
N LEU A 360 9.41 -10.50 12.82
CA LEU A 360 8.86 -11.09 14.04
C LEU A 360 8.80 -12.62 13.96
N ALA A 361 8.49 -13.18 12.79
CA ALA A 361 8.52 -14.62 12.55
C ALA A 361 9.94 -15.20 12.68
N ALA A 362 10.96 -14.47 12.21
CA ALA A 362 12.37 -14.84 12.38
C ALA A 362 12.78 -14.80 13.84
N VAL A 363 12.47 -13.74 14.60
CA VAL A 363 12.71 -13.63 16.04
C VAL A 363 12.03 -14.78 16.80
N LYS A 364 10.73 -15.02 16.56
CA LYS A 364 9.99 -16.11 17.18
C LYS A 364 10.63 -17.47 16.94
N GLY A 365 11.15 -17.70 15.75
CA GLY A 365 11.78 -18.96 15.36
C GLY A 365 13.27 -19.06 15.66
N GLY A 366 13.94 -17.96 16.07
CA GLY A 366 15.38 -17.89 16.40
C GLY A 366 16.28 -18.09 15.18
N SER A 367 15.86 -17.72 13.97
CA SER A 367 16.66 -17.84 12.74
C SER A 367 16.12 -16.95 11.63
N THR A 368 17.01 -16.35 10.84
CA THR A 368 16.69 -15.55 9.65
C THR A 368 16.46 -16.39 8.38
N GLU A 369 16.54 -17.71 8.48
CA GLU A 369 16.26 -18.61 7.38
C GLU A 369 14.80 -18.49 6.92
N SER A 370 14.56 -18.44 5.61
CA SER A 370 13.22 -18.24 5.03
C SER A 370 12.21 -19.32 5.45
N THR A 371 12.67 -20.55 5.66
CA THR A 371 11.83 -21.63 6.19
C THR A 371 11.37 -21.38 7.62
N THR A 372 12.17 -20.69 8.44
CA THR A 372 11.79 -20.27 9.80
C THR A 372 10.74 -19.17 9.75
N VAL A 373 10.91 -18.20 8.84
CA VAL A 373 9.91 -17.14 8.59
C VAL A 373 8.58 -17.79 8.21
N GLN A 374 8.57 -18.70 7.22
CA GLN A 374 7.36 -19.39 6.76
C GLN A 374 6.61 -20.08 7.92
N GLN A 375 7.32 -20.79 8.78
CA GLN A 375 6.73 -21.58 9.87
C GLN A 375 6.08 -20.73 10.96
N ASN A 376 6.49 -19.48 11.13
CA ASN A 376 6.06 -18.61 12.23
C ASN A 376 5.23 -17.41 11.74
N TYR A 377 5.16 -17.12 10.43
CA TYR A 377 4.53 -15.92 9.87
C TYR A 377 3.07 -15.77 10.31
N ALA A 378 2.27 -16.80 10.14
CA ALA A 378 0.86 -16.77 10.57
C ALA A 378 0.73 -16.66 12.10
N ALA A 379 1.61 -17.30 12.87
CA ALA A 379 1.52 -17.28 14.33
C ALA A 379 1.72 -15.86 14.90
N VAL A 380 2.70 -15.10 14.39
CA VAL A 380 2.98 -13.73 14.89
C VAL A 380 1.90 -12.72 14.47
N SER A 381 1.11 -13.02 13.44
CA SER A 381 -0.07 -12.21 13.07
C SER A 381 -1.27 -12.42 14.00
N GLY A 382 -1.19 -13.34 14.95
CA GLY A 382 -2.28 -13.66 15.87
C GLY A 382 -3.14 -14.86 15.44
N ALA A 383 -2.73 -15.65 14.44
CA ALA A 383 -3.48 -16.87 14.04
C ALA A 383 -3.55 -17.92 15.14
N THR A 384 -2.66 -17.85 16.13
CA THR A 384 -2.63 -18.73 17.32
C THR A 384 -3.09 -18.03 18.59
N ASP A 385 -3.77 -16.87 18.46
CA ASP A 385 -4.02 -15.94 19.57
C ASP A 385 -2.73 -15.25 20.03
N GLY A 386 -2.79 -14.35 21.00
CA GLY A 386 -1.59 -13.68 21.54
C GLY A 386 -1.88 -12.34 22.19
N GLU A 387 -0.86 -11.79 22.85
CA GLU A 387 -0.90 -10.43 23.39
C GLU A 387 -0.68 -9.43 22.25
N GLU A 388 -1.54 -8.41 22.17
CA GLU A 388 -1.48 -7.41 21.10
C GLU A 388 -0.28 -6.51 21.25
N CYS A 389 0.40 -6.26 20.15
CA CYS A 389 1.50 -5.29 20.03
C CYS A 389 1.41 -4.59 18.66
N THR A 390 1.84 -3.33 18.60
CA THR A 390 1.68 -2.47 17.41
C THR A 390 3.01 -1.98 16.82
N THR A 391 4.12 -2.14 17.54
CA THR A 391 5.46 -1.80 17.05
C THR A 391 6.35 -3.04 17.02
N TYR A 392 7.36 -3.04 16.15
CA TYR A 392 8.34 -4.13 16.12
C TYR A 392 9.00 -4.34 17.49
N ALA A 393 9.47 -3.25 18.12
CA ALA A 393 10.18 -3.32 19.41
C ALA A 393 9.30 -3.91 20.54
N ASP A 394 8.03 -3.47 20.66
CA ASP A 394 7.13 -4.00 21.68
C ASP A 394 6.82 -5.49 21.45
N CYS A 395 6.65 -5.88 20.19
CA CYS A 395 6.41 -7.28 19.83
C CYS A 395 7.61 -8.17 20.13
N VAL A 396 8.84 -7.69 19.84
CA VAL A 396 10.08 -8.40 20.19
C VAL A 396 10.20 -8.59 21.70
N ALA A 397 9.93 -7.54 22.50
CA ALA A 397 9.97 -7.64 23.96
C ALA A 397 9.00 -8.70 24.51
N LEU A 398 7.80 -8.81 23.93
CA LEU A 398 6.86 -9.88 24.31
C LEU A 398 7.34 -11.28 23.92
N LEU A 399 7.95 -11.41 22.72
CA LEU A 399 8.52 -12.69 22.28
C LEU A 399 9.71 -13.12 23.16
N GLU A 400 10.59 -12.21 23.56
CA GLU A 400 11.69 -12.46 24.48
C GLU A 400 11.20 -12.90 25.88
N ASP A 401 10.05 -12.38 26.33
CA ASP A 401 9.37 -12.83 27.54
C ASP A 401 8.68 -14.21 27.36
N GLY A 402 8.77 -14.83 26.20
CA GLY A 402 8.20 -16.14 25.87
C GLY A 402 6.68 -16.12 25.67
N LYS A 403 6.10 -14.98 25.34
CA LYS A 403 4.67 -14.82 25.08
C LYS A 403 4.33 -15.09 23.60
N GLU A 404 3.12 -15.54 23.33
CA GLU A 404 2.51 -15.46 22.01
C GLU A 404 2.06 -14.02 21.74
N ILE A 405 2.19 -13.57 20.49
CA ILE A 405 1.85 -12.21 20.10
C ILE A 405 0.76 -12.16 19.04
N ARG A 406 0.09 -11.02 18.96
CA ARG A 406 -0.75 -10.62 17.84
C ARG A 406 -0.29 -9.24 17.38
N TYR A 407 0.47 -9.21 16.30
CA TYR A 407 0.88 -7.95 15.69
C TYR A 407 -0.33 -7.28 15.03
N ALA A 408 -0.56 -6.00 15.37
CA ALA A 408 -1.61 -5.15 14.82
C ALA A 408 -0.96 -3.91 14.20
N GLY A 409 -0.63 -3.98 12.93
CA GLY A 409 0.09 -2.93 12.21
C GLY A 409 -0.81 -1.92 11.51
N PRO A 410 -0.20 -0.94 10.81
CA PRO A 410 -0.92 0.18 10.17
C PRO A 410 -1.85 -0.25 9.02
N SER A 411 -1.63 -1.37 8.34
CA SER A 411 -2.55 -1.87 7.31
C SER A 411 -3.91 -2.31 7.88
N GLY A 412 -3.95 -2.63 9.17
CA GLY A 412 -5.16 -3.08 9.84
C GLY A 412 -5.67 -4.45 9.42
N ILE A 413 -4.82 -5.27 8.79
CA ILE A 413 -5.21 -6.65 8.41
C ILE A 413 -5.45 -7.51 9.65
N GLY A 414 -6.42 -8.42 9.55
CA GLY A 414 -6.63 -9.46 10.55
C GLY A 414 -5.57 -10.56 10.50
N PRO A 415 -5.58 -11.48 11.50
CA PRO A 415 -4.64 -12.60 11.51
C PRO A 415 -4.64 -13.39 10.21
N ILE A 416 -3.47 -13.88 9.82
CA ILE A 416 -3.31 -14.71 8.63
C ILE A 416 -4.05 -16.05 8.81
N ASN A 417 -4.92 -16.37 7.88
CA ASN A 417 -5.77 -17.57 7.92
C ASN A 417 -5.06 -18.81 7.32
N LYS A 418 -5.80 -19.93 7.23
CA LYS A 418 -5.26 -21.20 6.70
C LYS A 418 -4.95 -21.20 5.21
N GLN A 419 -5.41 -20.18 4.48
CA GLN A 419 -5.12 -19.98 3.06
C GLN A 419 -3.97 -18.97 2.86
N ASN A 420 -3.28 -18.59 3.96
CA ASN A 420 -2.23 -17.59 3.99
C ASN A 420 -2.70 -16.19 3.52
N ASP A 421 -4.00 -15.93 3.64
CA ASP A 421 -4.65 -14.64 3.42
C ASP A 421 -4.95 -13.95 4.74
N PRO A 422 -5.12 -12.61 4.78
CA PRO A 422 -5.73 -11.93 5.92
C PRO A 422 -7.14 -12.47 6.22
N SER A 423 -7.46 -12.70 7.50
CA SER A 423 -8.79 -13.17 7.92
C SER A 423 -9.86 -12.08 7.87
N SER A 424 -9.46 -10.82 7.94
CA SER A 424 -10.28 -9.64 7.69
C SER A 424 -9.39 -8.54 7.12
N ALA A 425 -10.01 -7.58 6.46
CA ALA A 425 -9.31 -6.42 5.92
C ALA A 425 -10.27 -5.23 5.77
N PHE A 426 -9.69 -4.07 5.55
CA PHE A 426 -10.41 -2.87 5.22
C PHE A 426 -10.37 -2.63 3.71
N ILE A 427 -11.42 -1.98 3.19
CA ILE A 427 -11.49 -1.47 1.81
C ILE A 427 -11.80 0.01 1.90
N GLY A 428 -10.87 0.83 1.43
CA GLY A 428 -11.07 2.26 1.27
C GLY A 428 -12.00 2.55 0.10
N ILE A 429 -12.96 3.45 0.33
CA ILE A 429 -13.83 4.01 -0.70
C ILE A 429 -13.34 5.41 -1.01
N TYR A 430 -13.06 5.68 -2.27
CA TYR A 430 -12.50 6.94 -2.73
C TYR A 430 -13.45 7.66 -3.68
N SER A 431 -13.35 8.97 -3.73
CA SER A 431 -14.04 9.81 -4.70
C SER A 431 -13.06 10.81 -5.29
N TYR A 432 -13.12 11.01 -6.61
CA TYR A 432 -12.29 11.99 -7.28
C TYR A 432 -12.79 13.42 -7.01
N ASN A 433 -11.88 14.28 -6.63
CA ASN A 433 -12.14 15.72 -6.47
C ASN A 433 -12.07 16.48 -7.81
N SER A 434 -12.26 17.81 -7.77
CA SER A 434 -12.21 18.67 -8.95
C SER A 434 -10.83 18.76 -9.63
N ASP A 435 -9.77 18.34 -8.96
CA ASP A 435 -8.42 18.29 -9.54
C ASP A 435 -8.07 16.91 -10.11
N ASN A 436 -9.04 15.98 -10.18
CA ASN A 436 -8.90 14.58 -10.60
C ASN A 436 -7.95 13.76 -9.71
N VAL A 437 -7.91 14.10 -8.42
CA VAL A 437 -7.16 13.37 -7.39
C VAL A 437 -8.15 12.54 -6.56
N PRO A 438 -7.90 11.24 -6.31
CA PRO A 438 -8.75 10.42 -5.48
C PRO A 438 -8.55 10.78 -3.99
N GLU A 439 -9.66 11.02 -3.29
CA GLU A 439 -9.68 11.29 -1.87
C GLU A 439 -10.50 10.22 -1.16
N ILE A 440 -10.03 9.76 0.00
CA ILE A 440 -10.76 8.76 0.76
C ILE A 440 -12.06 9.35 1.32
N SER A 441 -13.16 8.68 1.09
CA SER A 441 -14.50 9.08 1.53
C SER A 441 -14.95 8.30 2.76
N SER A 442 -14.61 7.02 2.81
CA SER A 442 -14.92 6.12 3.93
C SER A 442 -14.09 4.84 3.84
N VAL A 443 -14.10 4.07 4.90
CA VAL A 443 -13.50 2.74 4.97
C VAL A 443 -14.56 1.73 5.40
N VAL A 444 -14.61 0.58 4.77
CA VAL A 444 -15.48 -0.54 5.14
C VAL A 444 -14.65 -1.75 5.52
N GLU A 445 -14.99 -2.39 6.63
CA GLU A 445 -14.37 -3.64 7.04
C GLU A 445 -15.08 -4.81 6.36
N GLY A 446 -14.32 -5.75 5.83
CA GLY A 446 -14.82 -6.97 5.22
C GLY A 446 -14.04 -8.20 5.68
N ALA A 447 -14.70 -9.36 5.60
CA ALA A 447 -14.08 -10.65 5.78
C ALA A 447 -14.45 -11.55 4.60
N PRO A 448 -13.58 -12.53 4.23
CA PRO A 448 -13.91 -13.49 3.20
C PRO A 448 -15.23 -14.22 3.51
N ALA A 449 -16.04 -14.49 2.49
CA ALA A 449 -17.23 -15.33 2.66
C ALA A 449 -16.81 -16.70 3.23
N SER A 450 -17.46 -17.12 4.31
CA SER A 450 -17.19 -18.37 5.04
C SER A 450 -17.62 -19.61 4.26
#